data_e5e551617624efd6edb673e944b3b2cc
#
_entry.id   e5e551617624efd6edb673e944b3b2cc
#
_cell.length_a   1.000
_cell.length_b   1.000
_cell.length_c   1.000
_cell.angle_alpha   90.00
_cell.angle_beta   90.00
_cell.angle_gamma   90.00
#
_symmetry.space_group_name_H-M   'P 1'
#
loop_
_entity.id
_entity.type
_entity.pdbx_description
1 polymer ?
#
loop_
_entity_poly.entity_id
_entity_poly.type
_entity_poly.pdbx_seq_one_letter_code
_entity_poly.pdbx_strand_id
1 'polypeptide(L)'
;MQTLHVNGYDMAYLEVGAGPPLVCVHGTLGDFRTWSAVYGPLSRKHRVIAVSLRHFFPEHWDGVGDDYRMAQHVADVIGFIEQIEPKPIDLMGHSRGGHIAFRVAQQRPEWLRKLVLAEPGGDLDASLDPAPPSPSPLGARILASAEKVKAGDIDGALKNFFDGIEGEGAWARLPAAPKQQLRDNAFTLIGQVGENRRPYAKSDAESIRTPTLFIGGADTRGALAAVHRALAPHVAGSRTAMIAGAGHWMFEQAPQEFCKVVLEFLAE
;
A
#
# COMPACT_ATOMS: atom_id res chain seq x y z
N MET A 1 -1.77 11.11 -17.03
CA MET A 1 -2.35 9.80 -16.71
C MET A 1 -2.31 8.95 -17.96
N GLN A 2 -1.92 7.72 -17.83
CA GLN A 2 -1.82 6.71 -18.88
C GLN A 2 -2.55 5.45 -18.43
N THR A 3 -2.80 4.51 -19.32
CA THR A 3 -3.36 3.19 -19.00
C THR A 3 -2.52 2.09 -19.62
N LEU A 4 -2.49 0.93 -18.97
CA LEU A 4 -1.86 -0.29 -19.45
C LEU A 4 -2.84 -1.45 -19.30
N HIS A 5 -3.07 -2.23 -20.36
CA HIS A 5 -4.01 -3.35 -20.33
C HIS A 5 -3.36 -4.56 -19.64
N VAL A 6 -3.95 -5.00 -18.52
CA VAL A 6 -3.48 -6.16 -17.74
C VAL A 6 -4.67 -6.99 -17.29
N ASN A 7 -4.63 -8.30 -17.51
CA ASN A 7 -5.65 -9.25 -17.02
C ASN A 7 -7.10 -8.81 -17.31
N GLY A 8 -7.36 -8.30 -18.53
CA GLY A 8 -8.68 -7.84 -18.92
C GLY A 8 -9.13 -6.51 -18.30
N TYR A 9 -8.22 -5.71 -17.77
CA TYR A 9 -8.48 -4.42 -17.12
C TYR A 9 -7.47 -3.36 -17.58
N ASP A 10 -7.96 -2.13 -17.82
CA ASP A 10 -7.13 -0.98 -18.20
C ASP A 10 -6.63 -0.25 -16.94
N MET A 11 -5.47 -0.67 -16.45
CA MET A 11 -4.87 -0.17 -15.22
C MET A 11 -4.30 1.23 -15.42
N ALA A 12 -4.84 2.22 -14.72
CA ALA A 12 -4.38 3.60 -14.80
C ALA A 12 -3.08 3.80 -14.01
N TYR A 13 -2.20 4.67 -14.53
CA TYR A 13 -0.97 5.04 -13.82
C TYR A 13 -0.51 6.46 -14.17
N LEU A 14 0.35 6.99 -13.31
CA LEU A 14 1.09 8.21 -13.54
C LEU A 14 2.58 7.87 -13.58
N GLU A 15 3.29 8.43 -14.56
CA GLU A 15 4.72 8.27 -14.72
C GLU A 15 5.42 9.62 -14.72
N VAL A 16 6.49 9.75 -13.92
CA VAL A 16 7.28 10.98 -13.77
C VAL A 16 8.76 10.67 -13.64
N GLY A 17 9.61 11.44 -14.32
CA GLY A 17 11.06 11.31 -14.25
C GLY A 17 11.64 10.31 -15.24
N ALA A 18 12.92 10.01 -15.05
CA ALA A 18 13.70 9.06 -15.87
C ALA A 18 14.71 8.33 -14.99
N GLY A 19 15.25 7.20 -15.49
CA GLY A 19 16.19 6.34 -14.77
C GLY A 19 15.62 4.97 -14.45
N PRO A 20 16.14 4.26 -13.43
CA PRO A 20 15.63 2.96 -13.03
C PRO A 20 14.14 3.03 -12.67
N PRO A 21 13.30 2.08 -13.11
CA PRO A 21 11.88 2.08 -12.80
C PRO A 21 11.63 1.84 -11.31
N LEU A 22 10.78 2.69 -10.70
CA LEU A 22 10.25 2.53 -9.36
C LEU A 22 8.73 2.47 -9.45
N VAL A 23 8.18 1.26 -9.34
CA VAL A 23 6.73 1.04 -9.32
C VAL A 23 6.21 1.25 -7.90
N CYS A 24 5.19 2.12 -7.75
CA CYS A 24 4.61 2.50 -6.47
C CYS A 24 3.15 2.04 -6.38
N VAL A 25 2.83 1.23 -5.37
CA VAL A 25 1.49 0.66 -5.13
C VAL A 25 0.90 1.27 -3.87
N HIS A 26 -0.26 1.92 -4.03
CA HIS A 26 -0.95 2.67 -2.96
C HIS A 26 -1.66 1.76 -1.94
N GLY A 27 -2.03 2.35 -0.80
CA GLY A 27 -2.83 1.72 0.24
C GLY A 27 -4.34 1.76 0.00
N THR A 28 -5.09 1.36 1.04
CA THR A 28 -6.56 1.49 1.09
C THR A 28 -6.98 2.94 0.85
N LEU A 29 -8.05 3.14 0.06
CA LEU A 29 -8.58 4.46 -0.31
C LEU A 29 -7.60 5.36 -1.12
N GLY A 30 -6.42 4.85 -1.48
CA GLY A 30 -5.45 5.55 -2.31
C GLY A 30 -5.67 5.29 -3.80
N ASP A 31 -4.82 5.90 -4.63
CA ASP A 31 -4.64 5.71 -6.06
C ASP A 31 -3.29 6.29 -6.46
N PHE A 32 -2.97 6.45 -7.74
CA PHE A 32 -1.70 7.02 -8.17
C PHE A 32 -1.42 8.40 -7.55
N ARG A 33 -2.43 9.18 -7.14
CA ARG A 33 -2.27 10.51 -6.50
C ARG A 33 -1.66 10.42 -5.08
N THR A 34 -1.72 9.26 -4.44
CA THR A 34 -1.17 9.02 -3.09
C THR A 34 0.28 9.49 -2.95
N TRP A 35 1.04 9.41 -4.03
CA TRP A 35 2.49 9.68 -4.02
C TRP A 35 2.84 11.12 -4.39
N SER A 36 1.85 12.04 -4.48
CA SER A 36 2.03 13.42 -4.96
C SER A 36 3.09 14.20 -4.20
N ALA A 37 3.19 14.04 -2.89
CA ALA A 37 4.17 14.71 -2.05
C ALA A 37 5.63 14.25 -2.31
N VAL A 38 5.81 13.04 -2.87
CA VAL A 38 7.12 12.42 -3.06
C VAL A 38 7.56 12.28 -4.51
N TYR A 39 6.68 12.54 -5.49
CA TYR A 39 7.05 12.48 -6.91
C TYR A 39 8.27 13.32 -7.24
N GLY A 40 8.30 14.60 -6.82
CA GLY A 40 9.39 15.51 -7.14
C GLY A 40 10.76 15.00 -6.71
N PRO A 41 10.97 14.68 -5.43
CA PRO A 41 12.25 14.14 -4.96
C PRO A 41 12.62 12.79 -5.59
N LEU A 42 11.70 11.84 -5.68
CA LEU A 42 11.98 10.49 -6.21
C LEU A 42 12.29 10.52 -7.71
N SER A 43 11.54 11.33 -8.49
CA SER A 43 11.70 11.43 -9.94
C SER A 43 13.02 12.06 -10.42
N ARG A 44 13.79 12.66 -9.50
CA ARG A 44 15.14 13.16 -9.83
C ARG A 44 16.14 12.03 -10.11
N LYS A 45 15.86 10.82 -9.64
CA LYS A 45 16.77 9.67 -9.71
C LYS A 45 16.12 8.42 -10.31
N HIS A 46 14.80 8.37 -10.36
CA HIS A 46 14.04 7.21 -10.80
C HIS A 46 12.93 7.61 -11.77
N ARG A 47 12.58 6.70 -12.66
CA ARG A 47 11.33 6.71 -13.40
C ARG A 47 10.24 6.19 -12.46
N VAL A 48 9.55 7.11 -11.78
CA VAL A 48 8.51 6.78 -10.79
C VAL A 48 7.21 6.48 -11.51
N ILE A 49 6.67 5.29 -11.31
CA ILE A 49 5.45 4.77 -11.94
C ILE A 49 4.47 4.42 -10.83
N ALA A 50 3.52 5.31 -10.57
CA ALA A 50 2.49 5.07 -9.56
C ALA A 50 1.22 4.54 -10.22
N VAL A 51 0.77 3.38 -9.77
CA VAL A 51 -0.41 2.70 -10.32
C VAL A 51 -1.67 3.02 -9.50
N SER A 52 -2.83 2.98 -10.16
CA SER A 52 -4.13 2.79 -9.52
C SER A 52 -4.55 1.34 -9.65
N LEU A 53 -4.85 0.69 -8.54
CA LEU A 53 -5.33 -0.69 -8.55
C LEU A 53 -6.73 -0.77 -9.20
N ARG A 54 -7.13 -1.95 -9.64
CA ARG A 54 -8.49 -2.25 -10.14
C ARG A 54 -9.54 -1.73 -9.17
N HIS A 55 -10.58 -1.05 -9.70
CA HIS A 55 -11.69 -0.45 -8.97
C HIS A 55 -11.36 0.81 -8.17
N PHE A 56 -10.13 1.32 -8.31
CA PHE A 56 -9.76 2.62 -7.73
C PHE A 56 -9.80 3.72 -8.80
N PHE A 57 -9.90 4.98 -8.35
CA PHE A 57 -9.87 6.12 -9.26
C PHE A 57 -8.77 5.95 -10.35
N PRO A 58 -9.02 6.25 -11.61
CA PRO A 58 -10.15 7.03 -12.16
C PRO A 58 -11.43 6.21 -12.45
N GLU A 59 -11.48 4.93 -12.14
CA GLU A 59 -12.71 4.16 -12.25
C GLU A 59 -13.73 4.64 -11.20
N HIS A 60 -14.99 4.76 -11.61
CA HIS A 60 -16.12 4.99 -10.71
C HIS A 60 -16.81 3.66 -10.41
N TRP A 61 -16.22 2.92 -9.46
CA TRP A 61 -16.76 1.64 -9.04
C TRP A 61 -17.85 1.81 -7.98
N ASP A 62 -18.91 1.03 -8.07
CA ASP A 62 -20.09 1.07 -7.20
C ASP A 62 -20.04 0.06 -6.03
N GLY A 63 -18.96 -0.70 -5.92
CA GLY A 63 -18.80 -1.73 -4.88
C GLY A 63 -19.41 -3.09 -5.27
N VAL A 64 -19.89 -3.25 -6.53
CA VAL A 64 -20.49 -4.49 -7.03
C VAL A 64 -19.53 -5.25 -7.93
N GLY A 65 -19.47 -6.57 -7.76
CA GLY A 65 -18.60 -7.47 -8.54
C GLY A 65 -17.91 -8.49 -7.65
N ASP A 66 -17.22 -9.44 -8.26
CA ASP A 66 -16.55 -10.55 -7.58
C ASP A 66 -15.04 -10.61 -7.82
N ASP A 67 -14.48 -9.62 -8.52
CA ASP A 67 -13.08 -9.53 -8.89
C ASP A 67 -12.25 -8.58 -8.00
N TYR A 68 -12.87 -7.94 -7.00
CA TYR A 68 -12.16 -7.21 -5.96
C TYR A 68 -11.55 -8.19 -4.94
N ARG A 69 -10.46 -8.83 -5.32
CA ARG A 69 -9.77 -9.82 -4.49
C ARG A 69 -8.28 -9.48 -4.36
N MET A 70 -7.70 -9.78 -3.21
CA MET A 70 -6.26 -9.56 -3.01
C MET A 70 -5.42 -10.31 -4.05
N ALA A 71 -5.77 -11.55 -4.37
CA ALA A 71 -5.07 -12.34 -5.40
C ALA A 71 -5.15 -11.70 -6.80
N GLN A 72 -6.30 -11.09 -7.14
CA GLN A 72 -6.46 -10.38 -8.41
C GLN A 72 -5.59 -9.13 -8.47
N HIS A 73 -5.57 -8.33 -7.41
CA HIS A 73 -4.70 -7.14 -7.36
C HIS A 73 -3.20 -7.50 -7.43
N VAL A 74 -2.79 -8.60 -6.81
CA VAL A 74 -1.41 -9.12 -6.93
C VAL A 74 -1.12 -9.52 -8.38
N ALA A 75 -2.04 -10.26 -9.02
CA ALA A 75 -1.90 -10.68 -10.42
C ALA A 75 -1.86 -9.47 -11.38
N ASP A 76 -2.68 -8.44 -11.12
CA ASP A 76 -2.70 -7.21 -11.93
C ASP A 76 -1.38 -6.44 -11.81
N VAL A 77 -0.82 -6.30 -10.61
CA VAL A 77 0.48 -5.65 -10.41
C VAL A 77 1.61 -6.48 -11.06
N ILE A 78 1.57 -7.81 -10.99
CA ILE A 78 2.50 -8.68 -11.72
C ILE A 78 2.40 -8.46 -13.22
N GLY A 79 1.19 -8.50 -13.80
CA GLY A 79 0.97 -8.27 -15.23
C GLY A 79 1.34 -6.86 -15.67
N PHE A 80 1.22 -5.87 -14.79
CA PHE A 80 1.71 -4.51 -15.03
C PHE A 80 3.24 -4.48 -15.09
N ILE A 81 3.93 -5.05 -14.09
CA ILE A 81 5.40 -5.07 -14.03
C ILE A 81 5.98 -5.87 -15.19
N GLU A 82 5.31 -6.93 -15.66
CA GLU A 82 5.73 -7.73 -16.80
C GLU A 82 5.97 -6.88 -18.05
N GLN A 83 5.19 -5.81 -18.23
CA GLN A 83 5.26 -4.90 -19.37
C GLN A 83 6.19 -3.68 -19.14
N ILE A 84 6.78 -3.53 -17.95
CA ILE A 84 7.70 -2.44 -17.64
C ILE A 84 9.13 -2.84 -17.94
N GLU A 85 9.83 -1.98 -18.67
CA GLU A 85 11.25 -2.14 -19.00
C GLU A 85 12.05 -0.89 -18.59
N PRO A 86 13.34 -1.01 -18.27
CA PRO A 86 14.09 -2.27 -18.11
C PRO A 86 13.82 -2.98 -16.78
N LYS A 87 14.01 -4.30 -16.76
CA LYS A 87 14.03 -5.11 -15.53
C LYS A 87 15.48 -5.40 -15.11
N PRO A 88 15.76 -5.70 -13.81
CA PRO A 88 14.80 -5.69 -12.70
C PRO A 88 14.42 -4.25 -12.29
N ILE A 89 13.20 -4.12 -11.75
CA ILE A 89 12.64 -2.85 -11.26
C ILE A 89 12.78 -2.71 -9.73
N ASP A 90 12.55 -1.51 -9.21
CA ASP A 90 12.29 -1.29 -7.79
C ASP A 90 10.78 -1.29 -7.55
N LEU A 91 10.35 -1.89 -6.45
CA LEU A 91 8.94 -1.94 -6.07
C LEU A 91 8.73 -1.33 -4.69
N MET A 92 7.82 -0.37 -4.59
CA MET A 92 7.42 0.24 -3.32
C MET A 92 5.92 0.08 -3.11
N GLY A 93 5.53 -0.39 -1.93
CA GLY A 93 4.12 -0.52 -1.57
C GLY A 93 3.83 0.06 -0.19
N HIS A 94 2.70 0.78 -0.06
CA HIS A 94 2.22 1.31 1.20
C HIS A 94 0.99 0.54 1.68
N SER A 95 0.95 0.19 2.96
CA SER A 95 -0.24 -0.40 3.59
C SER A 95 -0.78 -1.61 2.81
N ARG A 96 -2.00 -1.56 2.27
CA ARG A 96 -2.55 -2.55 1.34
C ARG A 96 -1.61 -2.83 0.17
N GLY A 97 -1.06 -1.77 -0.45
CA GLY A 97 -0.06 -1.90 -1.51
C GLY A 97 1.24 -2.55 -1.04
N GLY A 98 1.59 -2.38 0.22
CA GLY A 98 2.71 -3.08 0.86
C GLY A 98 2.47 -4.59 0.94
N HIS A 99 1.23 -5.03 1.25
CA HIS A 99 0.86 -6.44 1.18
C HIS A 99 0.99 -6.98 -0.25
N ILE A 100 0.47 -6.23 -1.23
CA ILE A 100 0.57 -6.63 -2.65
C ILE A 100 2.04 -6.73 -3.07
N ALA A 101 2.86 -5.73 -2.78
CA ALA A 101 4.29 -5.71 -3.11
C ALA A 101 5.05 -6.88 -2.47
N PHE A 102 4.72 -7.23 -1.22
CA PHE A 102 5.26 -8.40 -0.54
C PHE A 102 4.91 -9.70 -1.29
N ARG A 103 3.64 -9.87 -1.72
CA ARG A 103 3.20 -11.05 -2.49
C ARG A 103 3.80 -11.11 -3.89
N VAL A 104 4.01 -9.96 -4.54
CA VAL A 104 4.77 -9.88 -5.81
C VAL A 104 6.20 -10.35 -5.61
N ALA A 105 6.89 -9.89 -4.55
CA ALA A 105 8.26 -10.30 -4.25
C ALA A 105 8.40 -11.81 -3.96
N GLN A 106 7.36 -12.44 -3.43
CA GLN A 106 7.33 -13.90 -3.28
C GLN A 106 7.20 -14.64 -4.62
N GLN A 107 6.42 -14.09 -5.56
CA GLN A 107 6.07 -14.78 -6.81
C GLN A 107 7.03 -14.47 -7.96
N ARG A 108 7.66 -13.30 -7.96
CA ARG A 108 8.53 -12.80 -9.03
C ARG A 108 9.79 -12.09 -8.48
N PRO A 109 10.55 -12.73 -7.57
CA PRO A 109 11.74 -12.09 -6.99
C PRO A 109 12.76 -11.67 -8.04
N GLU A 110 12.85 -12.40 -9.16
CA GLU A 110 13.78 -12.15 -10.26
C GLU A 110 13.49 -10.85 -11.04
N TRP A 111 12.29 -10.28 -10.90
CA TRP A 111 11.93 -9.01 -11.54
C TRP A 111 12.22 -7.80 -10.67
N LEU A 112 12.59 -8.04 -9.40
CA LEU A 112 12.77 -6.98 -8.42
C LEU A 112 14.25 -6.79 -8.06
N ARG A 113 14.74 -5.56 -8.23
CA ARG A 113 16.05 -5.15 -7.75
C ARG A 113 16.00 -4.87 -6.25
N LYS A 114 15.01 -4.10 -5.82
CA LYS A 114 14.78 -3.73 -4.41
C LYS A 114 13.30 -3.64 -4.10
N LEU A 115 12.97 -3.87 -2.84
CA LEU A 115 11.60 -3.82 -2.29
C LEU A 115 11.52 -2.83 -1.13
N VAL A 116 10.58 -1.88 -1.20
CA VAL A 116 10.28 -0.95 -0.10
C VAL A 116 8.86 -1.22 0.41
N LEU A 117 8.75 -1.58 1.67
CA LEU A 117 7.49 -1.87 2.36
C LEU A 117 7.21 -0.77 3.39
N ALA A 118 6.37 0.19 3.00
CA ALA A 118 5.92 1.27 3.88
C ALA A 118 4.70 0.77 4.68
N GLU A 119 4.96 0.28 5.88
CA GLU A 119 3.97 -0.29 6.81
C GLU A 119 2.98 -1.23 6.11
N PRO A 120 3.41 -2.41 5.65
CA PRO A 120 2.55 -3.35 4.95
C PRO A 120 1.34 -3.73 5.83
N GLY A 121 0.14 -3.50 5.28
CA GLY A 121 -1.12 -3.83 5.95
C GLY A 121 -1.45 -5.32 5.84
N GLY A 122 -2.25 -5.83 6.76
CA GLY A 122 -2.70 -7.21 6.78
C GLY A 122 -2.74 -7.75 8.20
N ASP A 123 -3.01 -9.03 8.30
CA ASP A 123 -3.07 -9.76 9.56
C ASP A 123 -1.89 -10.74 9.67
N LEU A 124 -1.53 -11.11 10.88
CA LEU A 124 -0.51 -12.12 11.18
C LEU A 124 -1.20 -13.45 11.44
N ASP A 125 -0.58 -14.55 11.04
CA ASP A 125 -1.00 -15.88 11.48
C ASP A 125 -0.35 -16.27 12.82
N ALA A 126 -0.70 -17.45 13.33
CA ALA A 126 -0.20 -17.95 14.61
C ALA A 126 1.32 -18.19 14.67
N SER A 127 2.02 -18.21 13.53
CA SER A 127 3.48 -18.34 13.50
C SER A 127 4.22 -17.02 13.79
N LEU A 128 3.54 -15.88 13.64
CA LEU A 128 4.06 -14.54 13.90
C LEU A 128 3.37 -13.86 15.09
N ASP A 129 2.11 -14.20 15.37
CA ASP A 129 1.36 -13.78 16.55
C ASP A 129 0.64 -15.00 17.13
N PRO A 130 1.06 -15.53 18.30
CA PRO A 130 0.48 -16.75 18.87
C PRO A 130 -1.01 -16.66 19.19
N ALA A 131 -1.57 -15.45 19.31
CA ALA A 131 -2.97 -15.21 19.60
C ALA A 131 -3.54 -14.08 18.73
N PRO A 132 -3.58 -14.26 17.40
CA PRO A 132 -4.04 -13.22 16.52
C PRO A 132 -5.51 -12.87 16.81
N PRO A 133 -5.86 -11.59 16.92
CA PRO A 133 -7.24 -11.20 17.20
C PRO A 133 -8.19 -11.59 16.05
N SER A 134 -9.35 -12.13 16.39
CA SER A 134 -10.40 -12.49 15.40
C SER A 134 -11.77 -11.98 15.85
N PRO A 135 -12.42 -11.06 15.11
CA PRO A 135 -11.88 -10.38 13.93
C PRO A 135 -10.70 -9.45 14.26
N SER A 136 -9.85 -9.20 13.27
CA SER A 136 -8.77 -8.23 13.47
C SER A 136 -9.34 -6.82 13.65
N PRO A 137 -8.69 -5.96 14.47
CA PRO A 137 -9.16 -4.58 14.68
C PRO A 137 -9.28 -3.77 13.39
N LEU A 138 -8.35 -3.99 12.43
CA LEU A 138 -8.39 -3.33 11.12
C LEU A 138 -9.55 -3.88 10.28
N GLY A 139 -9.75 -5.20 10.26
CA GLY A 139 -10.87 -5.85 9.56
C GLY A 139 -12.22 -5.39 10.09
N ALA A 140 -12.39 -5.33 11.42
CA ALA A 140 -13.61 -4.81 12.04
C ALA A 140 -13.89 -3.35 11.66
N ARG A 141 -12.84 -2.52 11.56
CA ARG A 141 -12.95 -1.12 11.14
C ARG A 141 -13.35 -1.00 9.67
N ILE A 142 -12.73 -1.80 8.79
CA ILE A 142 -13.10 -1.84 7.37
C ILE A 142 -14.57 -2.23 7.22
N LEU A 143 -15.03 -3.26 7.93
CA LEU A 143 -16.42 -3.69 7.91
C LEU A 143 -17.37 -2.55 8.35
N ALA A 144 -17.10 -1.92 9.49
CA ALA A 144 -17.92 -0.83 9.99
C ALA A 144 -17.95 0.38 9.04
N SER A 145 -16.84 0.68 8.36
CA SER A 145 -16.78 1.75 7.37
C SER A 145 -17.53 1.36 6.07
N ALA A 146 -17.41 0.11 5.62
CA ALA A 146 -18.15 -0.38 4.45
C ALA A 146 -19.67 -0.32 4.66
N GLU A 147 -20.18 -0.66 5.85
CA GLU A 147 -21.61 -0.53 6.15
C GLU A 147 -22.10 0.94 6.09
N LYS A 148 -21.26 1.88 6.52
CA LYS A 148 -21.57 3.31 6.36
C LYS A 148 -21.60 3.75 4.89
N VAL A 149 -20.64 3.27 4.06
CA VAL A 149 -20.64 3.54 2.61
C VAL A 149 -21.93 3.01 1.99
N LYS A 150 -22.34 1.77 2.28
CA LYS A 150 -23.60 1.18 1.80
C LYS A 150 -24.85 1.98 2.22
N ALA A 151 -24.79 2.60 3.40
CA ALA A 151 -25.86 3.47 3.89
C ALA A 151 -25.84 4.90 3.30
N GLY A 152 -24.86 5.22 2.43
CA GLY A 152 -24.68 6.54 1.85
C GLY A 152 -23.92 7.55 2.73
N ASP A 153 -23.48 7.14 3.92
CA ASP A 153 -22.69 7.98 4.84
C ASP A 153 -21.19 7.91 4.50
N ILE A 154 -20.82 8.46 3.34
CA ILE A 154 -19.45 8.40 2.83
C ILE A 154 -18.47 9.10 3.79
N ASP A 155 -18.75 10.34 4.20
CA ASP A 155 -17.85 11.09 5.07
C ASP A 155 -17.74 10.47 6.46
N GLY A 156 -18.81 9.90 6.99
CA GLY A 156 -18.78 9.14 8.24
C GLY A 156 -17.99 7.85 8.15
N ALA A 157 -18.02 7.16 7.00
CA ALA A 157 -17.19 5.99 6.71
C ALA A 157 -15.71 6.36 6.70
N LEU A 158 -15.35 7.41 5.96
CA LEU A 158 -13.98 7.89 5.81
C LEU A 158 -13.42 8.42 7.13
N LYS A 159 -14.24 9.16 7.89
CA LYS A 159 -13.88 9.59 9.25
C LYS A 159 -13.58 8.39 10.15
N ASN A 160 -14.47 7.38 10.19
CA ASN A 160 -14.27 6.18 10.99
C ASN A 160 -12.98 5.44 10.64
N PHE A 161 -12.70 5.31 9.33
CA PHE A 161 -11.50 4.64 8.85
C PHE A 161 -10.24 5.46 9.17
N PHE A 162 -10.21 6.74 8.79
CA PHE A 162 -9.03 7.59 8.88
C PHE A 162 -8.66 7.94 10.32
N ASP A 163 -9.62 8.40 11.12
CA ASP A 163 -9.39 8.69 12.54
C ASP A 163 -8.95 7.45 13.32
N GLY A 164 -9.39 6.29 12.89
CA GLY A 164 -8.98 5.05 13.52
C GLY A 164 -7.55 4.61 13.25
N ILE A 165 -6.93 5.13 12.21
CA ILE A 165 -5.53 4.85 11.84
C ILE A 165 -4.61 5.98 12.33
N GLU A 166 -5.00 7.24 12.08
CA GLU A 166 -4.18 8.44 12.33
C GLU A 166 -4.53 9.16 13.64
N GLY A 167 -5.51 8.65 14.40
CA GLY A 167 -5.96 9.24 15.63
C GLY A 167 -7.17 10.16 15.47
N GLU A 168 -7.88 10.39 16.58
CA GLU A 168 -9.10 11.16 16.61
C GLU A 168 -8.94 12.57 16.02
N GLY A 169 -9.89 12.98 15.18
CA GLY A 169 -9.93 14.28 14.51
C GLY A 169 -8.96 14.40 13.32
N ALA A 170 -8.21 13.35 12.95
CA ALA A 170 -7.32 13.37 11.81
C ALA A 170 -8.07 13.66 10.49
N TRP A 171 -9.24 13.04 10.29
CA TRP A 171 -10.12 13.33 9.16
C TRP A 171 -10.50 14.81 9.05
N ALA A 172 -10.84 15.44 10.16
CA ALA A 172 -11.22 16.85 10.16
C ALA A 172 -10.08 17.76 9.70
N ARG A 173 -8.84 17.43 10.06
CA ARG A 173 -7.63 18.20 9.73
C ARG A 173 -7.14 18.03 8.29
N LEU A 174 -7.60 16.99 7.56
CA LEU A 174 -7.18 16.77 6.18
C LEU A 174 -7.60 17.95 5.28
N PRO A 175 -6.72 18.39 4.37
CA PRO A 175 -7.05 19.32 3.30
C PRO A 175 -8.12 18.76 2.34
N ALA A 176 -8.71 19.64 1.53
CA ALA A 176 -9.80 19.27 0.61
C ALA A 176 -9.37 18.24 -0.45
N ALA A 177 -8.17 18.38 -1.02
CA ALA A 177 -7.71 17.49 -2.09
C ALA A 177 -7.49 16.04 -1.61
N PRO A 178 -6.77 15.75 -0.50
CA PRO A 178 -6.73 14.41 0.08
C PRO A 178 -8.12 13.87 0.44
N LYS A 179 -9.01 14.68 1.03
CA LYS A 179 -10.39 14.23 1.30
C LYS A 179 -11.12 13.79 0.04
N GLN A 180 -10.97 14.54 -1.06
CA GLN A 180 -11.59 14.17 -2.32
C GLN A 180 -11.02 12.87 -2.88
N GLN A 181 -9.71 12.66 -2.81
CA GLN A 181 -9.09 11.39 -3.20
C GLN A 181 -9.68 10.21 -2.43
N LEU A 182 -9.85 10.34 -1.12
CA LEU A 182 -10.44 9.27 -0.30
C LEU A 182 -11.91 9.04 -0.66
N ARG A 183 -12.68 10.11 -0.96
CA ARG A 183 -14.09 9.98 -1.43
C ARG A 183 -14.20 9.27 -2.76
N ASP A 184 -13.32 9.59 -3.72
CA ASP A 184 -13.30 8.95 -5.04
C ASP A 184 -13.12 7.43 -4.94
N ASN A 185 -12.49 6.95 -3.87
CA ASN A 185 -12.18 5.54 -3.65
C ASN A 185 -13.03 4.89 -2.53
N ALA A 186 -14.03 5.58 -1.98
CA ALA A 186 -14.77 5.12 -0.79
C ALA A 186 -15.45 3.76 -0.96
N PHE A 187 -16.00 3.47 -2.14
CA PHE A 187 -16.68 2.21 -2.44
C PHE A 187 -15.74 1.00 -2.39
N THR A 188 -14.44 1.19 -2.55
CA THR A 188 -13.44 0.12 -2.42
C THR A 188 -13.40 -0.50 -1.02
N LEU A 189 -13.91 0.20 0.02
CA LEU A 189 -14.09 -0.37 1.35
C LEU A 189 -15.07 -1.53 1.35
N ILE A 190 -16.11 -1.50 0.50
CA ILE A 190 -17.08 -2.59 0.36
C ILE A 190 -16.37 -3.86 -0.15
N GLY A 191 -15.55 -3.72 -1.20
CA GLY A 191 -14.78 -4.83 -1.77
C GLY A 191 -13.77 -5.43 -0.80
N GLN A 192 -13.19 -4.61 0.08
CA GLN A 192 -12.20 -5.09 1.05
C GLN A 192 -12.78 -6.03 2.10
N VAL A 193 -14.07 -6.00 2.39
CA VAL A 193 -14.72 -6.91 3.35
C VAL A 193 -14.58 -8.38 2.93
N GLY A 194 -14.66 -8.66 1.63
CA GLY A 194 -14.63 -10.03 1.06
C GLY A 194 -13.37 -10.39 0.27
N GLU A 195 -12.30 -9.61 0.37
CA GLU A 195 -11.15 -9.73 -0.53
C GLU A 195 -10.26 -10.97 -0.35
N ASN A 196 -10.49 -11.79 0.68
CA ASN A 196 -9.73 -13.01 1.00
C ASN A 196 -8.21 -12.75 1.11
N ARG A 197 -7.82 -11.78 1.93
CA ARG A 197 -6.42 -11.49 2.20
C ARG A 197 -5.83 -12.59 3.08
N ARG A 198 -4.85 -13.32 2.55
CA ARG A 198 -4.13 -14.35 3.33
C ARG A 198 -3.24 -13.67 4.38
N PRO A 199 -3.34 -14.04 5.67
CA PRO A 199 -2.44 -13.53 6.70
C PRO A 199 -0.97 -13.78 6.36
N TYR A 200 -0.08 -13.00 6.96
CA TYR A 200 1.35 -13.26 6.86
C TYR A 200 1.74 -14.40 7.78
N ALA A 201 2.50 -15.36 7.24
CA ALA A 201 3.17 -16.39 7.99
C ALA A 201 4.68 -16.08 8.12
N LYS A 202 5.32 -16.63 9.15
CA LYS A 202 6.77 -16.54 9.32
C LYS A 202 7.52 -17.09 8.10
N SER A 203 7.07 -18.22 7.56
CA SER A 203 7.64 -18.81 6.35
C SER A 203 7.48 -17.93 5.10
N ASP A 204 6.43 -17.11 5.05
CA ASP A 204 6.26 -16.11 3.99
C ASP A 204 7.38 -15.07 4.04
N ALA A 205 7.67 -14.52 5.23
CA ALA A 205 8.73 -13.54 5.40
C ALA A 205 10.12 -14.15 5.11
N GLU A 206 10.37 -15.37 5.58
CA GLU A 206 11.61 -16.11 5.33
C GLU A 206 11.81 -16.48 3.85
N SER A 207 10.76 -16.47 3.04
CA SER A 207 10.81 -16.73 1.60
C SER A 207 11.27 -15.53 0.76
N ILE A 208 11.22 -14.31 1.30
CA ILE A 208 11.63 -13.09 0.56
C ILE A 208 13.14 -13.11 0.31
N ARG A 209 13.54 -12.96 -0.94
CA ARG A 209 14.95 -12.93 -1.39
C ARG A 209 15.41 -11.55 -1.85
N THR A 210 14.47 -10.70 -2.25
CA THR A 210 14.74 -9.34 -2.70
C THR A 210 15.26 -8.49 -1.54
N PRO A 211 16.35 -7.71 -1.70
CA PRO A 211 16.79 -6.73 -0.71
C PRO A 211 15.62 -5.82 -0.32
N THR A 212 15.29 -5.77 0.97
CA THR A 212 14.05 -5.17 1.47
C THR A 212 14.31 -4.08 2.51
N LEU A 213 13.67 -2.93 2.32
CA LEU A 213 13.52 -1.88 3.32
C LEU A 213 12.10 -1.91 3.90
N PHE A 214 12.00 -2.08 5.21
CA PHE A 214 10.79 -1.78 5.97
C PHE A 214 10.88 -0.33 6.47
N ILE A 215 9.90 0.50 6.12
CA ILE A 215 9.83 1.89 6.56
C ILE A 215 8.50 2.14 7.26
N GLY A 216 8.53 2.80 8.41
CA GLY A 216 7.34 3.09 9.22
C GLY A 216 7.37 4.48 9.85
N GLY A 217 6.21 4.95 10.27
CA GLY A 217 6.07 6.14 11.10
C GLY A 217 6.31 5.81 12.58
N ALA A 218 7.13 6.61 13.26
CA ALA A 218 7.42 6.38 14.68
C ALA A 218 6.18 6.54 15.58
N ASP A 219 5.18 7.27 15.12
CA ASP A 219 3.93 7.51 15.83
C ASP A 219 2.82 6.51 15.48
N THR A 220 3.05 5.61 14.51
CA THR A 220 2.09 4.55 14.16
C THR A 220 1.89 3.59 15.32
N ARG A 221 0.64 3.20 15.56
CA ARG A 221 0.22 2.31 16.66
C ARG A 221 -0.64 1.15 16.13
N GLY A 222 -0.91 0.20 17.01
CA GLY A 222 -1.84 -0.91 16.75
C GLY A 222 -1.34 -1.91 15.72
N ALA A 223 -2.26 -2.46 14.92
CA ALA A 223 -2.02 -3.58 14.02
C ALA A 223 -0.94 -3.29 12.97
N LEU A 224 -0.91 -2.09 12.37
CA LEU A 224 0.06 -1.74 11.32
C LEU A 224 1.50 -1.75 11.87
N ALA A 225 1.71 -1.14 13.04
CA ALA A 225 3.00 -1.21 13.72
C ALA A 225 3.37 -2.64 14.15
N ALA A 226 2.39 -3.47 14.52
CA ALA A 226 2.61 -4.86 14.89
C ALA A 226 3.07 -5.70 13.68
N VAL A 227 2.39 -5.57 12.54
CA VAL A 227 2.77 -6.26 11.29
C VAL A 227 4.19 -5.89 10.86
N HIS A 228 4.52 -4.59 10.85
CA HIS A 228 5.85 -4.11 10.52
C HIS A 228 6.93 -4.75 11.41
N ARG A 229 6.72 -4.74 12.74
CA ARG A 229 7.68 -5.33 13.69
C ARG A 229 7.78 -6.85 13.60
N ALA A 230 6.68 -7.52 13.28
CA ALA A 230 6.67 -8.98 13.18
C ALA A 230 7.37 -9.49 11.92
N LEU A 231 7.22 -8.80 10.78
CA LEU A 231 7.78 -9.26 9.51
C LEU A 231 9.28 -8.98 9.35
N ALA A 232 9.73 -7.76 9.71
CA ALA A 232 11.08 -7.30 9.44
C ALA A 232 12.19 -8.24 9.94
N PRO A 233 12.14 -8.81 11.17
CA PRO A 233 13.18 -9.72 11.66
C PRO A 233 13.29 -11.03 10.89
N HIS A 234 12.26 -11.41 10.14
CA HIS A 234 12.21 -12.70 9.41
C HIS A 234 12.54 -12.57 7.92
N VAL A 235 12.71 -11.36 7.40
CA VAL A 235 13.19 -11.13 6.02
C VAL A 235 14.71 -10.98 6.05
N ALA A 236 15.41 -11.95 5.49
CA ALA A 236 16.88 -12.01 5.56
C ALA A 236 17.52 -10.76 4.94
N GLY A 237 18.43 -10.10 5.69
CA GLY A 237 19.13 -8.90 5.24
C GLY A 237 18.23 -7.65 5.08
N SER A 238 17.00 -7.68 5.60
CA SER A 238 16.15 -6.50 5.58
C SER A 238 16.72 -5.37 6.43
N ARG A 239 16.37 -4.15 6.04
CA ARG A 239 16.62 -2.93 6.82
C ARG A 239 15.31 -2.37 7.36
N THR A 240 15.39 -1.64 8.45
CA THR A 240 14.24 -0.96 9.05
C THR A 240 14.59 0.50 9.29
N ALA A 241 13.67 1.39 8.91
CA ALA A 241 13.75 2.81 9.21
C ALA A 241 12.41 3.31 9.78
N MET A 242 12.51 4.20 10.79
CA MET A 242 11.35 4.81 11.42
C MET A 242 11.40 6.32 11.21
N ILE A 243 10.36 6.89 10.64
CA ILE A 243 10.23 8.32 10.36
C ILE A 243 9.69 9.01 11.62
N ALA A 244 10.53 9.83 12.25
CA ALA A 244 10.18 10.54 13.47
C ALA A 244 9.04 11.56 13.24
N GLY A 245 8.09 11.63 14.19
CA GLY A 245 6.96 12.56 14.13
C GLY A 245 5.96 12.28 13.02
N ALA A 246 5.97 11.08 12.46
CA ALA A 246 5.02 10.65 11.43
C ALA A 246 4.27 9.39 11.86
N GLY A 247 3.00 9.29 11.44
CA GLY A 247 2.14 8.12 11.54
C GLY A 247 2.16 7.28 10.26
N HIS A 248 1.03 6.64 9.97
CA HIS A 248 0.91 5.71 8.85
C HIS A 248 1.08 6.37 7.46
N TRP A 249 0.76 7.66 7.32
CA TRP A 249 0.97 8.45 6.10
C TRP A 249 2.31 9.19 6.10
N MET A 250 3.41 8.52 6.50
CA MET A 250 4.74 9.11 6.66
C MET A 250 5.27 9.82 5.39
N PHE A 251 4.88 9.36 4.21
CA PHE A 251 5.29 9.97 2.94
C PHE A 251 4.59 11.32 2.66
N GLU A 252 3.47 11.62 3.32
CA GLU A 252 2.79 12.93 3.29
C GLU A 252 3.19 13.82 4.47
N GLN A 253 3.35 13.22 5.65
CA GLN A 253 3.66 13.94 6.89
C GLN A 253 5.11 14.38 6.97
N ALA A 254 6.04 13.60 6.43
CA ALA A 254 7.47 13.87 6.42
C ALA A 254 8.11 13.49 5.06
N PRO A 255 7.67 14.09 3.93
CA PRO A 255 8.04 13.66 2.59
C PRO A 255 9.55 13.73 2.32
N GLN A 256 10.25 14.70 2.89
CA GLN A 256 11.68 14.87 2.68
C GLN A 256 12.49 13.74 3.32
N GLU A 257 12.19 13.41 4.59
CA GLU A 257 12.89 12.34 5.31
C GLU A 257 12.51 10.96 4.73
N PHE A 258 11.24 10.75 4.39
CA PHE A 258 10.80 9.55 3.68
C PHE A 258 11.59 9.34 2.38
N CYS A 259 11.65 10.36 1.52
CA CYS A 259 12.37 10.27 0.26
C CYS A 259 13.87 10.06 0.45
N LYS A 260 14.50 10.70 1.45
CA LYS A 260 15.90 10.52 1.76
C LYS A 260 16.19 9.05 2.08
N VAL A 261 15.45 8.45 3.01
CA VAL A 261 15.61 7.05 3.42
C VAL A 261 15.39 6.10 2.25
N VAL A 262 14.35 6.32 1.45
CA VAL A 262 14.06 5.49 0.26
C VAL A 262 15.19 5.60 -0.76
N LEU A 263 15.62 6.82 -1.12
CA LEU A 263 16.67 7.04 -2.12
C LEU A 263 18.04 6.51 -1.68
N GLU A 264 18.41 6.63 -0.41
CA GLU A 264 19.62 6.04 0.15
C GLU A 264 19.60 4.52 -0.02
N PHE A 265 18.51 3.87 0.33
CA PHE A 265 18.37 2.43 0.14
C PHE A 265 18.40 2.02 -1.33
N LEU A 266 17.71 2.74 -2.22
CA LEU A 266 17.66 2.42 -3.65
C LEU A 266 19.01 2.66 -4.37
N ALA A 267 19.88 3.51 -3.85
CA ALA A 267 21.18 3.83 -4.45
C ALA A 267 22.26 2.75 -4.24
N GLU A 268 22.07 1.86 -3.29
CA GLU A 268 22.98 0.72 -3.02
C GLU A 268 22.81 -0.41 -4.02
#